data_5505cfcb7c28128362ad35267a1d9f22
#
_entry.id   5505cfcb7c28128362ad35267a1d9f22
#
_cell.length_a   1.000
_cell.length_b   1.000
_cell.length_c   1.000
_cell.angle_alpha   90.00
_cell.angle_beta   90.00
_cell.angle_gamma   90.00
#
_symmetry.space_group_name_H-M   'P 1'
#
loop_
_entity.id
_entity.type
_entity.pdbx_description
1 polymer ?
#
loop_
_entity_poly.entity_id
_entity_poly.type
_entity_poly.pdbx_seq_one_letter_code
_entity_poly.pdbx_strand_id
1 'polypeptide(L)'
;DPTYIIESDELPFQMKPNTTAKSIYGKEFSINNHGLRGPNFEKDKSSDIYRIMVLGDSVAFGFCVDYEDTFSGILDRTLNQTKNSAEIINAAHNGFNINDAYNYLKYYGLEFNPDLVILSVTASDNTDQSVTYIIKDGMGYSPGSRWIYVPSFVKKALRNSSLYMSIGLAKARIEFIM
;
A
#
# COMPACT_ATOMS: atom_id res chain seq x y z
N ASP A 1 -1.20 9.33 -6.86
CA ASP A 1 -2.56 9.90 -6.76
C ASP A 1 -3.10 9.57 -5.37
N PRO A 2 -3.38 10.56 -4.51
CA PRO A 2 -3.89 10.33 -3.15
C PRO A 2 -5.33 9.81 -3.11
N THR A 3 -5.98 9.64 -4.25
CA THR A 3 -7.41 9.28 -4.32
C THR A 3 -7.72 7.85 -3.83
N TYR A 4 -6.72 6.99 -3.74
CA TYR A 4 -6.89 5.62 -3.28
C TYR A 4 -6.48 5.39 -1.82
N ILE A 5 -6.07 6.45 -1.09
CA ILE A 5 -5.59 6.39 0.29
C ILE A 5 -6.61 7.06 1.21
N ILE A 6 -6.89 6.44 2.35
CA ILE A 6 -7.75 6.97 3.41
C ILE A 6 -7.00 7.00 4.75
N GLU A 7 -7.46 7.84 5.65
CA GLU A 7 -6.93 7.95 7.01
C GLU A 7 -7.16 6.66 7.80
N SER A 8 -6.27 6.41 8.76
CA SER A 8 -6.36 5.29 9.70
C SER A 8 -5.84 5.75 11.06
N ASP A 9 -6.44 5.25 12.13
CA ASP A 9 -6.02 5.55 13.50
C ASP A 9 -4.80 4.71 13.91
N GLU A 10 -4.70 3.47 13.43
CA GLU A 10 -3.67 2.50 13.83
C GLU A 10 -2.53 2.34 12.80
N LEU A 11 -2.72 2.83 11.57
CA LEU A 11 -1.77 2.70 10.47
C LEU A 11 -1.41 4.06 9.89
N PRO A 12 -0.29 4.20 9.19
CA PRO A 12 0.01 5.42 8.44
C PRO A 12 -1.09 5.80 7.46
N PHE A 13 -1.75 4.83 6.88
CA PHE A 13 -2.93 4.95 6.01
C PHE A 13 -3.54 3.58 5.74
N GLN A 14 -4.74 3.57 5.17
CA GLN A 14 -5.34 2.41 4.50
C GLN A 14 -5.62 2.73 3.03
N MET A 15 -5.86 1.71 2.22
CA MET A 15 -6.29 1.90 0.85
C MET A 15 -7.81 1.86 0.76
N LYS A 16 -8.37 2.73 -0.07
CA LYS A 16 -9.81 2.85 -0.27
C LYS A 16 -10.34 1.64 -1.04
N PRO A 17 -11.30 0.88 -0.49
CA PRO A 17 -11.90 -0.26 -1.18
C PRO A 17 -12.53 0.12 -2.53
N ASN A 18 -12.53 -0.85 -3.44
CA ASN A 18 -13.17 -0.76 -4.77
C ASN A 18 -12.67 0.46 -5.58
N THR A 19 -11.37 0.70 -5.56
CA THR A 19 -10.74 1.83 -6.24
C THR A 19 -9.70 1.36 -7.24
N THR A 20 -9.60 2.04 -8.37
CA THR A 20 -8.50 1.90 -9.33
C THR A 20 -7.60 3.14 -9.24
N ALA A 21 -6.30 2.93 -9.22
CA ALA A 21 -5.30 3.99 -9.14
C ALA A 21 -4.14 3.74 -10.10
N LYS A 22 -3.26 4.74 -10.24
CA LYS A 22 -2.03 4.62 -11.04
C LYS A 22 -0.81 4.84 -10.18
N SER A 23 0.20 4.01 -10.40
CA SER A 23 1.52 4.22 -9.84
C SER A 23 2.16 5.50 -10.38
N ILE A 24 3.22 5.97 -9.73
CA ILE A 24 4.02 7.11 -10.22
C ILE A 24 4.64 6.86 -11.61
N TYR A 25 4.74 5.58 -12.01
CA TYR A 25 5.22 5.16 -13.33
C TYR A 25 4.11 4.96 -14.35
N GLY A 26 2.86 5.36 -14.01
CA GLY A 26 1.70 5.26 -14.89
C GLY A 26 1.04 3.88 -14.96
N LYS A 27 1.56 2.86 -14.25
CA LYS A 27 0.95 1.54 -14.20
C LYS A 27 -0.33 1.59 -13.37
N GLU A 28 -1.42 1.11 -13.93
CA GLU A 28 -2.72 1.02 -13.26
C GLU A 28 -2.77 -0.22 -12.36
N PHE A 29 -3.46 -0.09 -11.23
CA PHE A 29 -3.72 -1.19 -10.30
C PHE A 29 -5.07 -1.02 -9.61
N SER A 30 -5.69 -2.14 -9.25
CA SER A 30 -6.98 -2.17 -8.56
C SER A 30 -6.82 -2.54 -7.10
N ILE A 31 -7.66 -1.93 -6.28
CA ILE A 31 -7.83 -2.21 -4.86
C ILE A 31 -9.20 -2.87 -4.68
N ASN A 32 -9.23 -4.01 -4.03
CA ASN A 32 -10.39 -4.86 -3.88
C ASN A 32 -11.40 -4.33 -2.84
N ASN A 33 -12.45 -5.12 -2.59
CA ASN A 33 -13.53 -4.81 -1.64
C ASN A 33 -13.09 -4.64 -0.18
N HIS A 34 -11.88 -5.07 0.18
CA HIS A 34 -11.31 -4.93 1.52
C HIS A 34 -10.18 -3.89 1.61
N GLY A 35 -9.95 -3.09 0.56
CA GLY A 35 -8.86 -2.12 0.55
C GLY A 35 -7.49 -2.75 0.32
N LEU A 36 -7.41 -3.90 -0.34
CA LEU A 36 -6.18 -4.64 -0.60
C LEU A 36 -5.96 -4.83 -2.09
N ARG A 37 -4.73 -5.12 -2.47
CA ARG A 37 -4.42 -5.39 -3.87
C ARG A 37 -4.81 -6.81 -4.27
N GLY A 38 -5.46 -6.95 -5.41
CA GLY A 38 -5.82 -8.24 -5.99
C GLY A 38 -7.32 -8.46 -6.11
N PRO A 39 -7.75 -9.71 -6.33
CA PRO A 39 -9.16 -10.04 -6.49
C PRO A 39 -9.98 -9.78 -5.22
N ASN A 40 -11.28 -9.61 -5.40
CA ASN A 40 -12.22 -9.60 -4.29
C ASN A 40 -12.27 -10.97 -3.62
N PHE A 41 -12.49 -10.97 -2.30
CA PHE A 41 -12.69 -12.20 -1.53
C PHE A 41 -13.72 -11.97 -0.43
N GLU A 42 -14.24 -13.06 0.13
CA GLU A 42 -15.17 -13.01 1.26
C GLU A 42 -14.41 -12.93 2.58
N LYS A 43 -14.88 -12.08 3.50
CA LYS A 43 -14.26 -11.95 4.83
C LYS A 43 -14.30 -13.28 5.57
N ASP A 44 -15.47 -13.91 5.58
CA ASP A 44 -15.68 -15.20 6.21
C ASP A 44 -15.11 -16.32 5.32
N LYS A 45 -14.07 -16.98 5.82
CA LYS A 45 -13.38 -18.04 5.10
C LYS A 45 -14.17 -19.34 5.17
N SER A 46 -14.43 -19.97 4.03
CA SER A 46 -14.96 -21.33 3.98
C SER A 46 -13.93 -22.33 4.55
N SER A 47 -14.42 -23.42 5.15
CA SER A 47 -13.60 -24.42 5.84
C SER A 47 -12.63 -25.18 4.93
N ASP A 48 -12.90 -25.22 3.64
CA ASP A 48 -12.12 -25.88 2.60
C ASP A 48 -11.07 -24.98 1.94
N ILE A 49 -11.01 -23.69 2.32
CA ILE A 49 -10.05 -22.72 1.80
C ILE A 49 -8.85 -22.61 2.74
N TYR A 50 -7.64 -22.74 2.18
CA TYR A 50 -6.40 -22.41 2.86
C TYR A 50 -5.99 -20.98 2.50
N ARG A 51 -6.08 -20.06 3.47
CA ARG A 51 -5.87 -18.62 3.25
C ARG A 51 -4.46 -18.21 3.63
N ILE A 52 -3.75 -17.62 2.67
CA ILE A 52 -2.38 -17.13 2.85
C ILE A 52 -2.40 -15.61 2.76
N MET A 53 -1.92 -14.93 3.79
CA MET A 53 -1.77 -13.48 3.79
C MET A 53 -0.32 -13.09 3.55
N VAL A 54 -0.09 -12.21 2.57
CA VAL A 54 1.23 -11.65 2.25
C VAL A 54 1.28 -10.22 2.77
N LEU A 55 2.23 -9.95 3.67
CA LEU A 55 2.53 -8.64 4.22
C LEU A 55 3.86 -8.13 3.67
N GLY A 56 4.04 -6.83 3.65
CA GLY A 56 5.29 -6.19 3.21
C GLY A 56 5.09 -4.78 2.68
N ASP A 57 6.09 -4.30 1.98
CA ASP A 57 6.19 -2.97 1.41
C ASP A 57 5.73 -2.90 -0.06
N SER A 58 6.23 -1.91 -0.80
CA SER A 58 5.93 -1.70 -2.22
C SER A 58 6.39 -2.85 -3.13
N VAL A 59 7.40 -3.62 -2.72
CA VAL A 59 7.90 -4.77 -3.50
C VAL A 59 6.88 -5.90 -3.44
N ALA A 60 6.40 -6.24 -2.24
CA ALA A 60 5.36 -7.26 -2.06
C ALA A 60 4.01 -6.81 -2.65
N PHE A 61 3.68 -5.51 -2.52
CA PHE A 61 2.52 -4.92 -3.18
C PHE A 61 2.56 -5.09 -4.70
N GLY A 62 3.76 -5.01 -5.30
CA GLY A 62 3.94 -5.09 -6.74
C GLY A 62 3.55 -3.81 -7.47
N PHE A 63 3.97 -2.66 -6.97
CA PHE A 63 3.53 -1.31 -7.38
C PHE A 63 3.68 -0.99 -8.87
N CYS A 64 4.59 -1.69 -9.57
CA CYS A 64 4.93 -1.40 -10.97
C CYS A 64 4.54 -2.50 -11.96
N VAL A 65 3.88 -3.57 -11.49
CA VAL A 65 3.53 -4.74 -12.32
C VAL A 65 2.03 -5.02 -12.26
N ASP A 66 1.50 -5.85 -13.17
CA ASP A 66 0.14 -6.36 -13.07
C ASP A 66 0.01 -7.31 -11.87
N TYR A 67 -1.21 -7.49 -11.36
CA TYR A 67 -1.41 -8.37 -10.19
C TYR A 67 -0.90 -9.78 -10.45
N GLU A 68 -1.14 -10.30 -11.63
CA GLU A 68 -0.76 -11.64 -12.07
C GLU A 68 0.76 -11.86 -12.08
N ASP A 69 1.54 -10.77 -12.20
CA ASP A 69 3.01 -10.79 -12.20
C ASP A 69 3.59 -10.47 -10.81
N THR A 70 2.75 -10.17 -9.81
CA THR A 70 3.19 -10.02 -8.43
C THR A 70 3.53 -11.36 -7.81
N PHE A 71 4.31 -11.35 -6.73
CA PHE A 71 4.56 -12.55 -5.91
C PHE A 71 3.24 -13.23 -5.50
N SER A 72 2.26 -12.47 -5.05
CA SER A 72 0.95 -12.99 -4.64
C SER A 72 0.18 -13.61 -5.79
N GLY A 73 0.13 -12.96 -6.95
CA GLY A 73 -0.54 -13.48 -8.13
C GLY A 73 0.12 -14.73 -8.71
N ILE A 74 1.46 -14.80 -8.70
CA ILE A 74 2.20 -16.00 -9.10
C ILE A 74 1.93 -17.15 -8.13
N LEU A 75 1.94 -16.87 -6.81
CA LEU A 75 1.66 -17.85 -5.77
C LEU A 75 0.24 -18.40 -5.89
N ASP A 76 -0.76 -17.53 -6.06
CA ASP A 76 -2.16 -17.89 -6.27
C ASP A 76 -2.32 -18.82 -7.48
N ARG A 77 -1.81 -18.41 -8.62
CA ARG A 77 -1.87 -19.23 -9.84
C ARG A 77 -1.16 -20.59 -9.66
N THR A 78 0.00 -20.61 -9.00
CA THR A 78 0.77 -21.83 -8.80
C THR A 78 0.08 -22.84 -7.89
N LEU A 79 -0.47 -22.39 -6.77
CA LEU A 79 -1.15 -23.26 -5.83
C LEU A 79 -2.48 -23.77 -6.37
N ASN A 80 -3.21 -22.97 -7.12
CA ASN A 80 -4.53 -23.34 -7.64
C ASN A 80 -4.48 -24.16 -8.95
N GLN A 81 -3.30 -24.39 -9.56
CA GLN A 81 -3.14 -25.33 -10.67
C GLN A 81 -3.46 -26.79 -10.29
N THR A 82 -3.36 -27.16 -9.03
CA THR A 82 -3.45 -28.56 -8.55
C THR A 82 -4.72 -28.84 -7.73
N LYS A 83 -5.83 -28.13 -7.94
CA LYS A 83 -7.09 -28.25 -7.18
C LYS A 83 -6.97 -27.96 -5.67
N ASN A 84 -5.91 -27.30 -5.25
CA ASN A 84 -5.82 -26.81 -3.88
C ASN A 84 -6.65 -25.52 -3.79
N SER A 85 -7.61 -25.49 -2.87
CA SER A 85 -8.40 -24.29 -2.61
C SER A 85 -7.59 -23.30 -1.78
N ALA A 86 -6.57 -22.72 -2.38
CA ALA A 86 -5.77 -21.65 -1.75
C ALA A 86 -6.32 -20.28 -2.14
N GLU A 87 -6.37 -19.37 -1.17
CA GLU A 87 -6.73 -17.97 -1.38
C GLU A 87 -5.60 -17.08 -0.90
N ILE A 88 -5.10 -16.23 -1.79
CA ILE A 88 -3.95 -15.37 -1.50
C ILE A 88 -4.43 -13.93 -1.30
N ILE A 89 -4.21 -13.41 -0.10
CA ILE A 89 -4.48 -12.02 0.26
C ILE A 89 -3.18 -11.23 0.18
N ASN A 90 -3.07 -10.30 -0.77
CA ASN A 90 -1.96 -9.36 -0.80
C ASN A 90 -2.28 -8.15 0.08
N ALA A 91 -1.85 -8.21 1.34
CA ALA A 91 -2.02 -7.16 2.34
C ALA A 91 -0.78 -6.26 2.50
N ALA A 92 0.13 -6.29 1.53
CA ALA A 92 1.27 -5.38 1.48
C ALA A 92 0.82 -3.95 1.12
N HIS A 93 1.55 -2.96 1.63
CA HIS A 93 1.25 -1.55 1.41
C HIS A 93 2.51 -0.77 1.03
N ASN A 94 2.38 0.18 0.12
CA ASN A 94 3.50 1.01 -0.29
C ASN A 94 4.03 1.84 0.88
N GLY A 95 5.34 1.73 1.18
CA GLY A 95 5.99 2.51 2.23
C GLY A 95 5.78 1.97 3.65
N PHE A 96 5.13 0.82 3.82
CA PHE A 96 5.08 0.15 5.12
C PHE A 96 6.46 -0.40 5.47
N ASN A 97 6.81 -0.30 6.74
CA ASN A 97 7.92 -1.00 7.37
C ASN A 97 7.40 -2.24 8.13
N ILE A 98 8.31 -2.96 8.80
CA ILE A 98 7.95 -4.17 9.57
C ILE A 98 6.92 -3.87 10.67
N ASN A 99 7.02 -2.73 11.36
CA ASN A 99 6.08 -2.36 12.42
C ASN A 99 4.69 -2.05 11.85
N ASP A 100 4.63 -1.38 10.70
CA ASP A 100 3.37 -1.09 10.01
C ASP A 100 2.71 -2.39 9.53
N ALA A 101 3.48 -3.33 8.97
CA ALA A 101 3.01 -4.64 8.58
C ALA A 101 2.50 -5.46 9.78
N TYR A 102 3.19 -5.40 10.92
CA TYR A 102 2.74 -6.01 12.17
C TYR A 102 1.44 -5.38 12.69
N ASN A 103 1.34 -4.04 12.68
CA ASN A 103 0.14 -3.34 13.09
C ASN A 103 -1.04 -3.66 12.16
N TYR A 104 -0.80 -3.74 10.85
CA TYR A 104 -1.83 -4.19 9.92
C TYR A 104 -2.33 -5.60 10.27
N LEU A 105 -1.44 -6.56 10.48
CA LEU A 105 -1.81 -7.91 10.88
C LEU A 105 -2.66 -7.90 12.14
N LYS A 106 -2.20 -7.19 13.17
CA LYS A 106 -2.81 -7.15 14.49
C LYS A 106 -4.21 -6.54 14.50
N TYR A 107 -4.41 -5.43 13.80
CA TYR A 107 -5.65 -4.64 13.90
C TYR A 107 -6.67 -5.00 12.81
N TYR A 108 -6.21 -5.55 11.68
CA TYR A 108 -7.06 -5.83 10.52
C TYR A 108 -6.85 -7.23 9.95
N GLY A 109 -5.62 -7.68 9.81
CA GLY A 109 -5.28 -8.89 9.06
C GLY A 109 -5.82 -10.16 9.70
N LEU A 110 -5.79 -10.27 11.04
CA LEU A 110 -6.28 -11.45 11.75
C LEU A 110 -7.80 -11.66 11.62
N GLU A 111 -8.56 -10.61 11.33
CA GLU A 111 -10.00 -10.71 11.09
C GLU A 111 -10.34 -11.54 9.83
N PHE A 112 -9.40 -11.66 8.90
CA PHE A 112 -9.55 -12.49 7.70
C PHE A 112 -9.23 -13.96 7.94
N ASN A 113 -8.89 -14.36 9.17
CA ASN A 113 -8.59 -15.74 9.56
C ASN A 113 -7.55 -16.43 8.64
N PRO A 114 -6.33 -15.86 8.44
CA PRO A 114 -5.29 -16.50 7.63
C PRO A 114 -4.74 -17.76 8.31
N ASP A 115 -4.49 -18.80 7.52
CA ASP A 115 -3.81 -20.04 7.98
C ASP A 115 -2.28 -19.88 7.94
N LEU A 116 -1.79 -19.01 7.05
CA LEU A 116 -0.37 -18.70 6.92
C LEU A 116 -0.19 -17.20 6.66
N VAL A 117 0.81 -16.63 7.32
CA VAL A 117 1.25 -15.25 7.06
C VAL A 117 2.66 -15.28 6.52
N ILE A 118 2.88 -14.65 5.36
CA ILE A 118 4.18 -14.46 4.74
C ILE A 118 4.56 -12.99 4.91
N LEU A 119 5.65 -12.70 5.61
CA LEU A 119 6.21 -11.36 5.70
C LEU A 119 7.36 -11.22 4.71
N SER A 120 7.17 -10.37 3.70
CA SER A 120 8.23 -9.98 2.77
C SER A 120 9.03 -8.83 3.39
N VAL A 121 10.32 -9.05 3.59
CA VAL A 121 11.25 -8.07 4.20
C VAL A 121 12.28 -7.66 3.17
N THR A 122 12.44 -6.37 2.97
CA THR A 122 13.49 -5.79 2.12
C THR A 122 14.61 -5.18 2.98
N ALA A 123 15.75 -4.89 2.37
CA ALA A 123 16.88 -4.29 3.10
C ALA A 123 16.56 -2.91 3.68
N SER A 124 15.60 -2.19 3.09
CA SER A 124 15.11 -0.89 3.57
C SER A 124 14.28 -1.00 4.85
N ASP A 125 13.66 -2.14 5.12
CA ASP A 125 12.79 -2.34 6.27
C ASP A 125 13.55 -2.44 7.59
N ASN A 126 14.87 -2.67 7.53
CA ASN A 126 15.76 -2.82 8.68
C ASN A 126 16.40 -1.49 9.13
N THR A 127 16.05 -0.38 8.52
CA THR A 127 16.48 0.93 8.97
C THR A 127 15.39 1.52 9.88
N ASP A 128 15.77 2.04 11.06
CA ASP A 128 14.90 2.82 11.96
C ASP A 128 14.30 4.10 11.32
N GLN A 129 14.61 4.32 10.06
CA GLN A 129 14.01 5.35 9.23
C GLN A 129 12.70 4.82 8.62
N SER A 130 11.74 4.53 9.48
CA SER A 130 10.36 4.46 9.04
C SER A 130 9.97 5.85 8.52
N VAL A 131 9.94 6.01 7.22
CA VAL A 131 9.28 7.16 6.63
C VAL A 131 7.78 6.92 6.82
N THR A 132 7.33 7.15 8.04
CA THR A 132 5.93 7.04 8.38
C THR A 132 5.21 8.18 7.70
N TYR A 133 4.55 7.91 6.59
CA TYR A 133 3.62 8.85 5.99
C TYR A 133 2.30 8.74 6.76
N ILE A 134 1.93 9.79 7.47
CA ILE A 134 0.61 9.91 8.06
C ILE A 134 -0.27 10.65 7.05
N ILE A 135 -1.41 10.09 6.71
CA ILE A 135 -2.42 10.79 5.90
C ILE A 135 -3.35 11.53 6.85
N LYS A 136 -3.41 12.84 6.72
CA LYS A 136 -4.34 13.70 7.45
C LYS A 136 -4.92 14.75 6.50
N ASP A 137 -6.23 14.94 6.52
CA ASP A 137 -6.94 15.84 5.60
C ASP A 137 -6.62 15.57 4.12
N GLY A 138 -6.44 14.30 3.74
CA GLY A 138 -6.08 13.87 2.39
C GLY A 138 -4.65 14.24 1.97
N MET A 139 -3.77 14.53 2.93
CA MET A 139 -2.36 14.88 2.69
C MET A 139 -1.42 13.91 3.42
N GLY A 140 -0.37 13.47 2.71
CA GLY A 140 0.71 12.70 3.30
C GLY A 140 1.69 13.60 4.06
N TYR A 141 1.94 13.27 5.32
CA TYR A 141 2.94 13.93 6.16
C TYR A 141 4.05 12.94 6.50
N SER A 142 5.31 13.36 6.36
CA SER A 142 6.44 12.66 6.95
C SER A 142 6.78 13.32 8.29
N PRO A 143 6.82 12.57 9.41
CA PRO A 143 7.25 13.11 10.70
C PRO A 143 8.64 13.70 10.57
N GLY A 144 8.81 14.95 10.98
CA GLY A 144 10.09 15.69 10.88
C GLY A 144 10.21 16.65 9.70
N SER A 145 9.33 16.59 8.70
CA SER A 145 9.29 17.61 7.66
C SER A 145 8.58 18.87 8.14
N ARG A 146 9.27 20.03 8.07
CA ARG A 146 8.63 21.35 8.26
C ARG A 146 7.79 21.66 7.01
N TRP A 147 6.49 21.39 7.07
CA TRP A 147 5.60 21.70 5.97
C TRP A 147 4.90 23.04 6.17
N ILE A 148 4.90 23.84 5.11
CA ILE A 148 4.00 24.99 5.03
C ILE A 148 2.62 24.45 4.67
N TYR A 149 1.64 24.67 5.54
CA TYR A 149 0.24 24.34 5.24
C TYR A 149 -0.21 25.13 4.02
N VAL A 150 -0.56 24.42 2.96
CA VAL A 150 -1.15 25.02 1.76
C VAL A 150 -2.61 24.55 1.69
N PRO A 151 -3.60 25.45 1.87
CA PRO A 151 -5.00 25.09 1.82
C PRO A 151 -5.38 24.35 0.53
N SER A 152 -6.35 23.44 0.61
CA SER A 152 -6.76 22.57 -0.50
C SER A 152 -7.18 23.32 -1.76
N PHE A 153 -7.83 24.48 -1.61
CA PHE A 153 -8.23 25.34 -2.75
C PHE A 153 -7.01 25.92 -3.47
N VAL A 154 -5.93 26.27 -2.74
CA VAL A 154 -4.68 26.78 -3.32
C VAL A 154 -3.94 25.67 -4.06
N LYS A 155 -3.93 24.45 -3.50
CA LYS A 155 -3.37 23.27 -4.19
C LYS A 155 -4.10 22.96 -5.47
N LYS A 156 -5.44 23.04 -5.47
CA LYS A 156 -6.26 22.82 -6.65
C LYS A 156 -5.98 23.86 -7.74
N ALA A 157 -5.79 25.11 -7.36
CA ALA A 157 -5.43 26.20 -8.28
C ALA A 157 -4.01 26.06 -8.85
N LEU A 158 -3.06 25.57 -8.04
CA LEU A 158 -1.65 25.42 -8.43
C LEU A 158 -1.33 24.10 -9.12
N ARG A 159 -2.18 23.07 -9.01
CA ARG A 159 -1.91 21.71 -9.49
C ARG A 159 -1.54 21.62 -10.97
N ASN A 160 -1.99 22.56 -11.78
CA ASN A 160 -1.70 22.61 -13.21
C ASN A 160 -0.63 23.68 -13.56
N SER A 161 0.05 24.27 -12.57
CA SER A 161 1.09 25.25 -12.83
C SER A 161 2.47 24.58 -12.89
N SER A 162 3.28 24.98 -13.85
CA SER A 162 4.68 24.56 -13.97
C SER A 162 5.51 24.89 -12.71
N LEU A 163 5.12 25.94 -11.99
CA LEU A 163 5.74 26.37 -10.75
C LEU A 163 5.54 25.34 -9.62
N TYR A 164 4.35 24.76 -9.50
CA TYR A 164 4.06 23.72 -8.49
C TYR A 164 4.87 22.44 -8.75
N MET A 165 4.98 22.05 -10.01
CA MET A 165 5.81 20.90 -10.43
C MET A 165 7.29 21.16 -10.18
N SER A 166 7.78 22.37 -10.44
CA SER A 166 9.18 22.75 -10.20
C SER A 166 9.55 22.77 -8.72
N ILE A 167 8.65 23.21 -7.84
CA ILE A 167 8.87 23.20 -6.39
C ILE A 167 8.88 21.75 -5.85
N GLY A 168 8.03 20.87 -6.36
CA GLY A 168 8.04 19.44 -6.01
C GLY A 168 9.33 18.74 -6.41
N LEU A 169 9.82 19.00 -7.62
CA LEU A 169 11.08 18.44 -8.14
C LEU A 169 12.32 19.03 -7.44
N ALA A 170 12.30 20.32 -7.09
CA ALA A 170 13.40 20.96 -6.37
C ALA A 170 13.54 20.41 -4.94
N LYS A 171 12.42 20.13 -4.25
CA LYS A 171 12.43 19.48 -2.93
C LYS A 171 12.99 18.07 -2.97
N ALA A 172 12.55 17.25 -3.91
CA ALA A 172 13.08 15.89 -4.09
C ALA A 172 14.60 15.90 -4.36
N ARG A 173 15.13 16.96 -4.97
CA ARG A 173 16.56 17.11 -5.27
C ARG A 173 17.38 17.61 -4.08
N ILE A 174 16.79 18.38 -3.17
CA ILE A 174 17.46 18.89 -1.95
C ILE A 174 17.57 17.80 -0.88
N GLU A 175 16.60 16.90 -0.76
CA GLU A 175 16.67 15.76 0.16
C GLU A 175 17.71 14.71 -0.26
N PHE A 176 18.16 14.71 -1.51
CA PHE A 176 19.18 13.79 -2.03
C PHE A 176 20.63 14.31 -1.86
N ILE A 177 20.83 15.52 -1.34
CA ILE A 177 22.15 16.18 -1.22
C ILE A 177 22.57 16.41 0.25
N MET A 178 21.72 16.10 1.20
CA MET A 178 22.04 16.12 2.64
C MET A 178 21.94 14.71 3.21
#